data_a230db9d36f01de270d6408485ac02de
#
_entry.id   a230db9d36f01de270d6408485ac02de
#
_cell.length_a   1.000
_cell.length_b   1.000
_cell.length_c   1.000
_cell.angle_alpha   90.00
_cell.angle_beta   90.00
_cell.angle_gamma   90.00
#
_symmetry.space_group_name_H-M   'P 1'
#
loop_
_entity.id
_entity.type
_entity.pdbx_description
1 polymer ?
#
loop_
_entity_poly.entity_id
_entity_poly.type
_entity_poly.pdbx_seq_one_letter_code
_entity_poly.pdbx_strand_id
1 'polypeptide(L)'
;MSTASASFTGNSVRASATDERSLPTRALGNVLTIAAVFCAVVAGIVLFGFGGWEYYRAPLGTRGYLPEHQLLRPSGAVGLMLGVAGVASMLMTLPYYIRKRVRALQRIGTPTQWLEVHIFFGIVGPVLITLHTSFKFNGVISVGYWLMMSVWASGFVGRYLYVRIPKTIRGVELSFTQVEAQLARTQQELHSAVLPPVVQREFDDFERAVSPSGGRTPGALDLFFGELRVRTRLMLLRRHLRSEGVDVAALTGVVDRAAERAMLARRLAHLQRTRHLFGLWHVFHRPLVYALFVIVALHVGIALYFGYASLG
;
A
#
# COMPACT_ATOMS: atom_id res chain seq x y z
N MET A 1 -45.38 -19.36 -37.98
CA MET A 1 -44.13 -18.62 -38.02
C MET A 1 -44.03 -17.86 -36.72
N SER A 2 -43.25 -18.36 -35.79
CA SER A 2 -43.13 -17.87 -34.39
C SER A 2 -41.80 -17.14 -34.25
N THR A 3 -41.86 -15.85 -33.93
CA THR A 3 -40.68 -15.04 -33.61
C THR A 3 -40.46 -15.09 -32.10
N ALA A 4 -39.39 -15.79 -31.71
CA ALA A 4 -38.92 -15.80 -30.32
C ALA A 4 -38.00 -14.60 -30.09
N SER A 5 -38.44 -13.65 -29.25
CA SER A 5 -37.61 -12.56 -28.74
C SER A 5 -36.79 -13.06 -27.55
N ALA A 6 -35.47 -13.08 -27.70
CA ALA A 6 -34.55 -13.38 -26.62
C ALA A 6 -34.34 -12.11 -25.77
N SER A 7 -34.88 -12.09 -24.56
CA SER A 7 -34.57 -11.10 -23.53
C SER A 7 -33.24 -11.43 -22.88
N PHE A 8 -32.23 -10.66 -23.17
CA PHE A 8 -30.89 -10.77 -22.56
C PHE A 8 -30.94 -10.13 -21.17
N THR A 9 -30.91 -10.96 -20.14
CA THR A 9 -30.89 -10.52 -18.73
C THR A 9 -29.53 -9.95 -18.34
N GLY A 10 -29.43 -8.62 -18.33
CA GLY A 10 -28.23 -7.88 -17.96
C GLY A 10 -27.90 -7.80 -16.45
N ASN A 11 -28.35 -8.75 -15.64
CA ASN A 11 -28.27 -8.63 -14.17
C ASN A 11 -27.20 -9.49 -13.48
N SER A 12 -26.57 -10.42 -14.20
CA SER A 12 -25.59 -11.34 -13.59
C SER A 12 -24.15 -10.81 -13.56
N VAL A 13 -23.82 -9.80 -14.36
CA VAL A 13 -22.44 -9.25 -14.45
C VAL A 13 -22.14 -8.22 -13.37
N ARG A 14 -23.15 -7.58 -12.76
CA ARG A 14 -22.95 -6.58 -11.69
C ARG A 14 -22.71 -7.18 -10.29
N ALA A 15 -23.22 -8.36 -10.00
CA ALA A 15 -23.10 -8.98 -8.67
C ALA A 15 -21.71 -9.58 -8.41
N SER A 16 -21.00 -10.06 -9.44
CA SER A 16 -19.67 -10.66 -9.28
C SER A 16 -18.53 -9.63 -9.14
N ALA A 17 -18.72 -8.40 -9.63
CA ALA A 17 -17.67 -7.37 -9.62
C ALA A 17 -17.49 -6.66 -8.27
N THR A 18 -18.47 -6.75 -7.36
CA THR A 18 -18.44 -6.09 -6.04
C THR A 18 -17.79 -6.95 -4.97
N ASP A 19 -17.87 -8.28 -5.09
CA ASP A 19 -17.35 -9.21 -4.08
C ASP A 19 -15.82 -9.44 -4.21
N GLU A 20 -15.28 -9.44 -5.43
CA GLU A 20 -13.84 -9.60 -5.66
C GLU A 20 -12.98 -8.41 -5.18
N ARG A 21 -13.54 -7.20 -5.04
CA ARG A 21 -12.79 -6.01 -4.58
C ARG A 21 -12.55 -5.97 -3.08
N SER A 22 -13.33 -6.70 -2.30
CA SER A 22 -13.27 -6.64 -0.82
C SER A 22 -12.33 -7.67 -0.21
N LEU A 23 -12.05 -8.78 -0.88
CA LEU A 23 -11.27 -9.91 -0.36
C LEU A 23 -9.81 -9.56 0.02
N PRO A 24 -8.99 -8.88 -0.81
CA PRO A 24 -7.62 -8.59 -0.45
C PRO A 24 -7.48 -7.53 0.66
N THR A 25 -8.44 -6.62 0.79
CA THR A 25 -8.42 -5.60 1.85
C THR A 25 -8.82 -6.18 3.19
N ARG A 26 -9.74 -7.15 3.24
CA ARG A 26 -10.15 -7.87 4.46
C ARG A 26 -9.02 -8.76 4.96
N ALA A 27 -8.39 -9.55 4.10
CA ALA A 27 -7.27 -10.41 4.47
C ALA A 27 -6.10 -9.62 5.07
N LEU A 28 -5.67 -8.53 4.43
CA LEU A 28 -4.63 -7.63 4.95
C LEU A 28 -5.05 -6.92 6.25
N GLY A 29 -6.33 -6.65 6.46
CA GLY A 29 -6.87 -6.12 7.71
C GLY A 29 -6.71 -7.13 8.85
N ASN A 30 -7.04 -8.39 8.59
CA ASN A 30 -6.92 -9.47 9.57
C ASN A 30 -5.47 -9.69 10.02
N VAL A 31 -4.49 -9.64 9.10
CA VAL A 31 -3.06 -9.79 9.45
C VAL A 31 -2.58 -8.69 10.40
N LEU A 32 -2.98 -7.44 10.18
CA LEU A 32 -2.63 -6.36 11.09
C LEU A 32 -3.23 -6.56 12.47
N THR A 33 -4.49 -6.98 12.53
CA THR A 33 -5.17 -7.27 13.80
C THR A 33 -4.47 -8.41 14.52
N ILE A 34 -4.15 -9.50 13.84
CA ILE A 34 -3.44 -10.65 14.44
C ILE A 34 -2.06 -10.22 14.95
N ALA A 35 -1.30 -9.44 14.16
CA ALA A 35 0.01 -8.94 14.58
C ALA A 35 -0.10 -8.02 15.81
N ALA A 36 -1.10 -7.12 15.82
CA ALA A 36 -1.34 -6.22 16.95
C ALA A 36 -1.71 -6.98 18.22
N VAL A 37 -2.61 -7.96 18.12
CA VAL A 37 -2.99 -8.83 19.26
C VAL A 37 -1.77 -9.61 19.75
N PHE A 38 -1.01 -10.22 18.87
CA PHE A 38 0.20 -10.95 19.24
C PHE A 38 1.21 -10.04 19.97
N CYS A 39 1.48 -8.85 19.41
CA CYS A 39 2.36 -7.87 20.03
C CYS A 39 1.84 -7.41 21.42
N ALA A 40 0.53 -7.18 21.53
CA ALA A 40 -0.09 -6.79 22.81
C ALA A 40 0.03 -7.90 23.86
N VAL A 41 -0.17 -9.16 23.47
CA VAL A 41 0.00 -10.32 24.37
C VAL A 41 1.44 -10.44 24.84
N VAL A 42 2.42 -10.39 23.92
CA VAL A 42 3.85 -10.47 24.27
C VAL A 42 4.24 -9.29 25.17
N ALA A 43 3.84 -8.07 24.81
CA ALA A 43 4.10 -6.90 25.64
C ALA A 43 3.46 -7.04 27.03
N GLY A 44 2.22 -7.53 27.11
CA GLY A 44 1.52 -7.80 28.36
C GLY A 44 2.27 -8.80 29.24
N ILE A 45 2.74 -9.90 28.67
CA ILE A 45 3.55 -10.90 29.40
C ILE A 45 4.85 -10.27 29.92
N VAL A 46 5.55 -9.49 29.10
CA VAL A 46 6.81 -8.85 29.51
C VAL A 46 6.57 -7.79 30.58
N LEU A 47 5.54 -6.96 30.41
CA LEU A 47 5.25 -5.85 31.32
C LEU A 47 4.69 -6.31 32.67
N PHE A 48 3.82 -7.31 32.67
CA PHE A 48 3.11 -7.73 33.89
C PHE A 48 3.58 -9.08 34.42
N GLY A 49 3.99 -10.02 33.53
CA GLY A 49 4.49 -11.34 33.94
C GLY A 49 5.92 -11.31 34.47
N PHE A 50 6.78 -10.44 33.96
CA PHE A 50 8.20 -10.30 34.33
C PHE A 50 8.52 -9.01 35.09
N GLY A 51 7.55 -8.25 35.55
CA GLY A 51 7.77 -6.98 36.27
C GLY A 51 8.29 -5.85 35.41
N GLY A 52 8.19 -5.98 34.09
CA GLY A 52 8.71 -4.99 33.14
C GLY A 52 8.08 -3.62 33.28
N TRP A 53 6.86 -3.53 33.81
CA TRP A 53 6.17 -2.25 34.00
C TRP A 53 6.97 -1.29 34.89
N GLU A 54 7.43 -1.75 36.06
CA GLU A 54 8.27 -0.95 36.96
C GLU A 54 9.66 -0.73 36.36
N TYR A 55 10.25 -1.79 35.85
CA TYR A 55 11.58 -1.75 35.23
C TYR A 55 11.68 -0.72 34.08
N TYR A 56 10.77 -0.76 33.12
CA TYR A 56 10.85 0.13 31.95
C TYR A 56 10.45 1.58 32.27
N ARG A 57 9.71 1.84 33.32
CA ARG A 57 9.38 3.20 33.79
C ARG A 57 10.49 3.83 34.64
N ALA A 58 11.33 3.02 35.27
CA ALA A 58 12.43 3.53 36.07
C ALA A 58 13.43 4.31 35.19
N PRO A 59 14.04 5.38 35.70
CA PRO A 59 15.12 6.07 35.02
C PRO A 59 16.29 5.14 34.70
N LEU A 60 16.95 5.35 33.54
CA LEU A 60 18.04 4.46 33.08
C LEU A 60 19.17 4.30 34.11
N GLY A 61 19.47 5.34 34.90
CA GLY A 61 20.52 5.29 35.94
C GLY A 61 20.18 4.44 37.15
N THR A 62 18.90 4.19 37.42
CA THR A 62 18.44 3.42 38.58
C THR A 62 18.03 1.99 38.25
N ARG A 63 17.82 1.67 36.98
CA ARG A 63 17.39 0.33 36.52
C ARG A 63 18.32 -0.79 36.95
N GLY A 64 19.63 -0.52 37.03
CA GLY A 64 20.63 -1.51 37.42
C GLY A 64 20.46 -2.05 38.85
N TYR A 65 19.72 -1.33 39.69
CA TYR A 65 19.45 -1.72 41.09
C TYR A 65 18.15 -2.51 41.25
N LEU A 66 17.32 -2.61 40.21
CA LEU A 66 16.08 -3.37 40.25
C LEU A 66 16.33 -4.85 40.04
N PRO A 67 15.62 -5.75 40.76
CA PRO A 67 15.80 -7.20 40.63
C PRO A 67 15.49 -7.70 39.23
N GLU A 68 14.55 -7.08 38.54
CA GLU A 68 14.17 -7.42 37.15
C GLU A 68 15.27 -7.13 36.14
N HIS A 69 16.27 -6.33 36.51
CA HIS A 69 17.37 -5.97 35.61
C HIS A 69 18.11 -7.19 35.08
N GLN A 70 18.34 -8.21 35.91
CA GLN A 70 19.03 -9.44 35.51
C GLN A 70 18.29 -10.19 34.39
N LEU A 71 16.96 -10.11 34.35
CA LEU A 71 16.13 -10.77 33.33
C LEU A 71 15.89 -9.90 32.11
N LEU A 72 15.60 -8.60 32.31
CA LEU A 72 15.06 -7.70 31.29
C LEU A 72 16.12 -6.83 30.59
N ARG A 73 17.37 -6.80 31.09
CA ARG A 73 18.47 -6.14 30.35
C ARG A 73 18.68 -6.83 29.00
N PRO A 74 19.25 -6.15 27.98
CA PRO A 74 19.44 -6.74 26.64
C PRO A 74 20.22 -8.07 26.64
N SER A 75 21.16 -8.26 27.56
CA SER A 75 21.91 -9.51 27.76
C SER A 75 21.28 -10.45 28.80
N GLY A 76 20.17 -10.10 29.43
CA GLY A 76 19.43 -10.96 30.34
C GLY A 76 18.62 -12.01 29.60
N ALA A 77 18.17 -13.06 30.31
CA ALA A 77 17.50 -14.20 29.66
C ALA A 77 16.27 -13.78 28.83
N VAL A 78 15.36 -13.00 29.40
CA VAL A 78 14.16 -12.51 28.68
C VAL A 78 14.55 -11.50 27.61
N GLY A 79 15.45 -10.55 27.91
CA GLY A 79 15.91 -9.56 26.95
C GLY A 79 16.59 -10.21 25.72
N LEU A 80 17.46 -11.18 25.96
CA LEU A 80 18.13 -11.92 24.87
C LEU A 80 17.15 -12.73 24.01
N MET A 81 16.19 -13.45 24.65
CA MET A 81 15.15 -14.17 23.92
C MET A 81 14.31 -13.26 23.03
N LEU A 82 13.96 -12.05 23.50
CA LEU A 82 13.26 -11.04 22.70
C LEU A 82 14.11 -10.57 21.52
N GLY A 83 15.41 -10.40 21.70
CA GLY A 83 16.35 -10.04 20.64
C GLY A 83 16.45 -11.13 19.56
N VAL A 84 16.66 -12.38 19.97
CA VAL A 84 16.72 -13.54 19.06
C VAL A 84 15.40 -13.71 18.30
N ALA A 85 14.26 -13.69 18.99
CA ALA A 85 12.94 -13.79 18.37
C ALA A 85 12.65 -12.62 17.42
N GLY A 86 13.10 -11.41 17.79
CA GLY A 86 13.00 -10.22 16.94
C GLY A 86 13.81 -10.34 15.65
N VAL A 87 15.07 -10.76 15.74
CA VAL A 87 15.92 -11.01 14.56
C VAL A 87 15.37 -12.14 13.71
N ALA A 88 14.92 -13.25 14.31
CA ALA A 88 14.27 -14.34 13.59
C ALA A 88 13.02 -13.85 12.84
N SER A 89 12.19 -13.03 13.47
CA SER A 89 11.02 -12.40 12.84
C SER A 89 11.42 -11.52 11.66
N MET A 90 12.47 -10.72 11.79
CA MET A 90 12.96 -9.89 10.68
C MET A 90 13.48 -10.77 9.53
N LEU A 91 14.18 -11.86 9.80
CA LEU A 91 14.63 -12.82 8.77
C LEU A 91 13.46 -13.48 8.06
N MET A 92 12.32 -13.73 8.74
CA MET A 92 11.09 -14.26 8.14
C MET A 92 10.44 -13.29 7.15
N THR A 93 10.88 -12.05 7.05
CA THR A 93 10.45 -11.12 5.99
C THR A 93 11.15 -11.38 4.64
N LEU A 94 12.35 -11.97 4.64
CA LEU A 94 13.17 -12.20 3.43
C LEU A 94 12.55 -13.18 2.42
N PRO A 95 11.87 -14.28 2.82
CA PRO A 95 11.28 -15.24 1.89
C PRO A 95 10.32 -14.61 0.88
N TYR A 96 9.61 -13.52 1.23
CA TYR A 96 8.79 -12.77 0.27
C TYR A 96 9.62 -12.20 -0.89
N TYR A 97 10.83 -11.71 -0.61
CA TYR A 97 11.74 -11.19 -1.63
C TYR A 97 12.36 -12.32 -2.46
N ILE A 98 12.82 -13.40 -1.78
CA ILE A 98 13.44 -14.57 -2.39
C ILE A 98 12.48 -15.26 -3.36
N ARG A 99 11.17 -15.37 -2.98
CA ARG A 99 10.12 -15.95 -3.81
C ARG A 99 10.04 -15.31 -5.21
N LYS A 100 10.29 -14.01 -5.32
CA LYS A 100 10.26 -13.31 -6.62
C LYS A 100 11.36 -13.77 -7.58
N ARG A 101 12.44 -14.38 -7.07
CA ARG A 101 13.61 -14.84 -7.84
C ARG A 101 13.68 -16.36 -7.99
N VAL A 102 13.15 -17.12 -7.02
CA VAL A 102 13.25 -18.57 -6.98
C VAL A 102 11.96 -19.21 -7.48
N ARG A 103 12.02 -19.89 -8.65
CA ARG A 103 10.85 -20.51 -9.29
C ARG A 103 10.16 -21.57 -8.41
N ALA A 104 10.92 -22.32 -7.61
CA ALA A 104 10.37 -23.31 -6.69
C ALA A 104 9.41 -22.67 -5.67
N LEU A 105 9.79 -21.53 -5.09
CA LEU A 105 8.97 -20.81 -4.13
C LEU A 105 7.75 -20.10 -4.76
N GLN A 106 7.78 -19.83 -6.08
CA GLN A 106 6.64 -19.25 -6.79
C GLN A 106 5.46 -20.20 -6.90
N ARG A 107 5.70 -21.51 -6.80
CA ARG A 107 4.67 -22.56 -6.82
C ARG A 107 3.96 -22.72 -5.46
N ILE A 108 4.51 -22.17 -4.39
CA ILE A 108 4.00 -22.30 -3.02
C ILE A 108 3.17 -21.07 -2.67
N GLY A 109 1.89 -21.24 -2.44
CA GLY A 109 0.97 -20.19 -2.01
C GLY A 109 0.83 -19.01 -2.98
N THR A 110 -0.01 -18.06 -2.62
CA THR A 110 -0.26 -16.85 -3.42
C THR A 110 0.72 -15.73 -3.06
N PRO A 111 0.99 -14.77 -3.98
CA PRO A 111 1.79 -13.58 -3.66
C PRO A 111 1.24 -12.76 -2.49
N THR A 112 -0.08 -12.77 -2.32
CA THR A 112 -0.77 -12.06 -1.22
C THR A 112 -0.46 -12.71 0.12
N GLN A 113 -0.52 -14.03 0.24
CA GLN A 113 -0.18 -14.75 1.47
C GLN A 113 1.26 -14.47 1.91
N TRP A 114 2.21 -14.49 0.97
CA TRP A 114 3.61 -14.17 1.27
C TRP A 114 3.80 -12.71 1.72
N LEU A 115 3.02 -11.80 1.16
CA LEU A 115 3.01 -10.40 1.61
C LEU A 115 2.40 -10.29 3.02
N GLU A 116 1.37 -11.05 3.34
CA GLU A 116 0.77 -11.09 4.68
C GLU A 116 1.77 -11.58 5.73
N VAL A 117 2.50 -12.65 5.44
CA VAL A 117 3.59 -13.16 6.28
C VAL A 117 4.67 -12.08 6.47
N HIS A 118 5.08 -11.41 5.38
CA HIS A 118 6.04 -10.32 5.43
C HIS A 118 5.55 -9.17 6.33
N ILE A 119 4.29 -8.77 6.21
CA ILE A 119 3.71 -7.70 7.04
C ILE A 119 3.63 -8.12 8.50
N PHE A 120 3.19 -9.35 8.80
CA PHE A 120 3.10 -9.86 10.15
C PHE A 120 4.47 -9.79 10.86
N PHE A 121 5.48 -10.42 10.29
CA PHE A 121 6.81 -10.45 10.87
C PHE A 121 7.50 -9.07 10.85
N GLY A 122 7.18 -8.24 9.84
CA GLY A 122 7.63 -6.86 9.74
C GLY A 122 7.06 -5.95 10.83
N ILE A 123 5.97 -6.34 11.50
CA ILE A 123 5.41 -5.64 12.68
C ILE A 123 5.95 -6.25 13.96
N VAL A 124 5.91 -7.57 14.07
CA VAL A 124 6.32 -8.30 15.27
C VAL A 124 7.80 -8.08 15.58
N GLY A 125 8.67 -8.17 14.58
CA GLY A 125 10.12 -8.00 14.76
C GLY A 125 10.51 -6.69 15.45
N PRO A 126 10.13 -5.53 14.94
CA PRO A 126 10.41 -4.24 15.57
C PRO A 126 9.87 -4.09 16.99
N VAL A 127 8.70 -4.65 17.31
CA VAL A 127 8.16 -4.61 18.67
C VAL A 127 9.02 -5.44 19.62
N LEU A 128 9.41 -6.66 19.23
CA LEU A 128 10.29 -7.51 20.01
C LEU A 128 11.66 -6.86 20.24
N ILE A 129 12.25 -6.27 19.18
CA ILE A 129 13.53 -5.54 19.29
C ILE A 129 13.38 -4.31 20.19
N THR A 130 12.27 -3.59 20.15
CA THR A 130 12.05 -2.44 21.05
C THR A 130 12.05 -2.88 22.52
N LEU A 131 11.40 -3.99 22.86
CA LEU A 131 11.44 -4.57 24.20
C LEU A 131 12.86 -5.06 24.55
N HIS A 132 13.56 -5.71 23.61
CA HIS A 132 14.96 -6.16 23.78
C HIS A 132 15.90 -5.01 24.12
N THR A 133 15.74 -3.83 23.48
CA THR A 133 16.60 -2.66 23.77
C THR A 133 16.42 -2.10 25.17
N SER A 134 15.38 -2.56 25.90
CA SER A 134 14.94 -1.98 27.17
C SER A 134 14.71 -0.47 27.08
N PHE A 135 14.25 0.01 25.91
CA PHE A 135 14.04 1.44 25.62
C PHE A 135 15.30 2.32 25.74
N LYS A 136 16.47 1.71 25.55
CA LYS A 136 17.75 2.41 25.51
C LYS A 136 18.11 2.76 24.07
N PHE A 137 17.87 4.01 23.67
CA PHE A 137 17.98 4.47 22.28
C PHE A 137 19.20 5.37 22.03
N ASN A 138 20.26 5.19 22.77
CA ASN A 138 21.50 5.95 22.66
C ASN A 138 22.71 5.03 22.35
N GLY A 139 23.80 5.63 21.89
CA GLY A 139 25.01 4.90 21.49
C GLY A 139 24.99 4.47 20.02
N VAL A 140 26.07 3.82 19.57
CA VAL A 140 26.27 3.43 18.15
C VAL A 140 25.18 2.47 17.65
N ILE A 141 24.73 1.56 18.50
CA ILE A 141 23.70 0.56 18.18
C ILE A 141 22.32 1.20 17.91
N SER A 142 22.05 2.39 18.46
CA SER A 142 20.80 3.10 18.22
C SER A 142 20.61 3.48 16.75
N VAL A 143 21.67 3.60 15.95
CA VAL A 143 21.58 3.81 14.50
C VAL A 143 20.82 2.65 13.84
N GLY A 144 21.14 1.41 14.22
CA GLY A 144 20.41 0.22 13.73
C GLY A 144 18.93 0.23 14.15
N TYR A 145 18.65 0.64 15.38
CA TYR A 145 17.26 0.78 15.87
C TYR A 145 16.46 1.82 15.05
N TRP A 146 16.99 3.02 14.87
CA TRP A 146 16.31 4.08 14.13
C TRP A 146 16.17 3.75 12.64
N LEU A 147 17.17 3.04 12.07
CA LEU A 147 17.07 2.52 10.71
C LEU A 147 15.94 1.49 10.59
N MET A 148 15.83 0.57 11.56
CA MET A 148 14.73 -0.40 11.65
C MET A 148 13.37 0.31 11.74
N MET A 149 13.24 1.33 12.58
CA MET A 149 12.00 2.13 12.69
C MET A 149 11.67 2.88 11.40
N SER A 150 12.67 3.36 10.66
CA SER A 150 12.49 3.99 9.35
C SER A 150 11.99 2.98 8.31
N VAL A 151 12.55 1.76 8.29
CA VAL A 151 12.07 0.65 7.43
C VAL A 151 10.63 0.29 7.79
N TRP A 152 10.33 0.16 9.08
CA TRP A 152 9.00 -0.16 9.60
C TRP A 152 7.97 0.90 9.20
N ALA A 153 8.26 2.18 9.42
CA ALA A 153 7.39 3.29 9.02
C ALA A 153 7.17 3.32 7.50
N SER A 154 8.23 3.12 6.71
CA SER A 154 8.12 3.04 5.25
C SER A 154 7.25 1.87 4.77
N GLY A 155 7.18 0.78 5.54
CA GLY A 155 6.30 -0.37 5.28
C GLY A 155 4.82 0.01 5.24
N PHE A 156 4.36 0.91 6.12
CA PHE A 156 2.99 1.43 6.09
C PHE A 156 2.71 2.24 4.83
N VAL A 157 3.69 3.05 4.39
CA VAL A 157 3.58 3.79 3.11
C VAL A 157 3.47 2.81 1.94
N GLY A 158 4.32 1.79 1.90
CA GLY A 158 4.28 0.75 0.87
C GLY A 158 2.94 0.00 0.85
N ARG A 159 2.41 -0.37 2.01
CA ARG A 159 1.09 -1.01 2.13
C ARG A 159 -0.03 -0.09 1.63
N TYR A 160 -0.03 1.17 2.04
CA TYR A 160 -1.01 2.16 1.58
C TYR A 160 -1.02 2.27 0.05
N LEU A 161 0.15 2.39 -0.57
CA LEU A 161 0.29 2.43 -2.03
C LEU A 161 -0.16 1.12 -2.68
N TYR A 162 0.23 -0.02 -2.10
CA TYR A 162 -0.11 -1.35 -2.62
C TYR A 162 -1.62 -1.63 -2.68
N VAL A 163 -2.38 -1.20 -1.66
CA VAL A 163 -3.84 -1.38 -1.63
C VAL A 163 -4.54 -0.51 -2.68
N ARG A 164 -3.94 0.62 -3.05
CA ARG A 164 -4.50 1.53 -4.05
C ARG A 164 -4.20 1.15 -5.51
N ILE A 165 -3.29 0.20 -5.74
CA ILE A 165 -3.04 -0.34 -7.07
C ILE A 165 -4.14 -1.38 -7.37
N PRO A 166 -5.00 -1.17 -8.39
CA PRO A 166 -6.01 -2.15 -8.78
C PRO A 166 -5.33 -3.46 -9.19
N LYS A 167 -5.79 -4.56 -8.62
CA LYS A 167 -5.30 -5.91 -8.94
C LYS A 167 -6.38 -6.62 -9.73
N THR A 168 -6.03 -7.09 -10.92
CA THR A 168 -6.81 -8.07 -11.65
C THR A 168 -6.18 -9.45 -11.46
N ILE A 169 -6.95 -10.50 -11.74
CA ILE A 169 -6.49 -11.92 -11.65
C ILE A 169 -5.22 -12.15 -12.47
N ARG A 170 -4.94 -11.35 -13.49
CA ARG A 170 -3.75 -11.42 -14.35
C ARG A 170 -2.71 -10.32 -14.11
N GLY A 171 -2.89 -9.49 -13.08
CA GLY A 171 -1.92 -8.46 -12.69
C GLY A 171 -2.27 -7.03 -13.13
N VAL A 172 -1.55 -6.08 -12.55
CA VAL A 172 -1.72 -4.62 -12.73
C VAL A 172 -1.63 -4.17 -14.19
N GLU A 173 -0.83 -4.86 -15.01
CA GLU A 173 -0.62 -4.52 -16.43
C GLU A 173 -1.88 -4.68 -17.27
N LEU A 174 -2.69 -5.70 -16.99
CA LEU A 174 -3.91 -5.95 -17.78
C LEU A 174 -4.97 -4.86 -17.55
N SER A 175 -5.12 -4.41 -16.30
CA SER A 175 -6.02 -3.30 -15.95
C SER A 175 -5.61 -1.99 -16.63
N PHE A 176 -4.30 -1.75 -16.73
CA PHE A 176 -3.75 -0.56 -17.38
C PHE A 176 -4.02 -0.60 -18.88
N THR A 177 -3.66 -1.70 -19.54
CA THR A 177 -3.88 -1.91 -20.97
C THR A 177 -5.36 -1.87 -21.36
N GLN A 178 -6.24 -2.41 -20.49
CA GLN A 178 -7.69 -2.34 -20.71
C GLN A 178 -8.22 -0.91 -20.65
N VAL A 179 -7.77 -0.11 -19.67
CA VAL A 179 -8.17 1.31 -19.56
C VAL A 179 -7.63 2.12 -20.73
N GLU A 180 -6.38 1.87 -21.17
CA GLU A 180 -5.82 2.51 -22.37
C GLU A 180 -6.59 2.15 -23.63
N ALA A 181 -6.90 0.87 -23.83
CA ALA A 181 -7.67 0.41 -24.99
C ALA A 181 -9.09 0.98 -25.01
N GLN A 182 -9.75 1.07 -23.85
CA GLN A 182 -11.07 1.67 -23.71
C GLN A 182 -11.01 3.18 -23.97
N LEU A 183 -9.99 3.86 -23.45
CA LEU A 183 -9.76 5.29 -23.72
C LEU A 183 -9.57 5.56 -25.22
N ALA A 184 -8.75 4.75 -25.90
CA ALA A 184 -8.51 4.87 -27.33
C ALA A 184 -9.79 4.65 -28.16
N ARG A 185 -10.61 3.65 -27.81
CA ARG A 185 -11.92 3.40 -28.46
C ARG A 185 -12.87 4.57 -28.29
N THR A 186 -13.06 5.06 -27.08
CA THR A 186 -13.94 6.21 -26.79
C THR A 186 -13.46 7.47 -27.49
N GLN A 187 -12.15 7.65 -27.64
CA GLN A 187 -11.55 8.74 -28.40
C GLN A 187 -11.88 8.64 -29.90
N GLN A 188 -11.73 7.44 -30.48
CA GLN A 188 -12.03 7.21 -31.91
C GLN A 188 -13.53 7.42 -32.19
N GLU A 189 -14.41 6.97 -31.31
CA GLU A 189 -15.84 7.19 -31.41
C GLU A 189 -16.23 8.68 -31.38
N LEU A 190 -15.59 9.47 -30.51
CA LEU A 190 -15.79 10.93 -30.44
C LEU A 190 -15.29 11.64 -31.69
N HIS A 191 -14.12 11.25 -32.24
CA HIS A 191 -13.59 11.84 -33.47
C HIS A 191 -14.39 11.46 -34.72
N SER A 192 -15.06 10.31 -34.74
CA SER A 192 -15.91 9.89 -35.85
C SER A 192 -17.28 10.58 -35.88
N ALA A 193 -17.69 11.22 -34.76
CA ALA A 193 -18.94 11.97 -34.71
C ALA A 193 -18.79 13.32 -35.44
N VAL A 194 -19.61 13.53 -36.47
CA VAL A 194 -19.67 14.84 -37.19
C VAL A 194 -20.42 15.81 -36.28
N LEU A 195 -19.68 16.68 -35.60
CA LEU A 195 -20.23 17.67 -34.66
C LEU A 195 -20.22 19.06 -35.27
N PRO A 196 -21.24 19.91 -35.01
CA PRO A 196 -21.20 21.32 -35.37
C PRO A 196 -19.95 22.02 -34.81
N PRO A 197 -19.33 23.01 -35.53
CA PRO A 197 -18.08 23.65 -35.09
C PRO A 197 -18.15 24.28 -33.68
N VAL A 198 -19.31 24.79 -33.28
CA VAL A 198 -19.55 25.34 -31.93
C VAL A 198 -19.44 24.24 -30.86
N VAL A 199 -20.08 23.12 -31.13
CA VAL A 199 -20.06 21.97 -30.21
C VAL A 199 -18.64 21.42 -30.09
N GLN A 200 -17.90 21.35 -31.16
CA GLN A 200 -16.52 20.86 -31.19
C GLN A 200 -15.60 21.73 -30.34
N ARG A 201 -15.71 23.07 -30.44
CA ARG A 201 -14.94 24.01 -29.60
C ARG A 201 -15.22 23.83 -28.10
N GLU A 202 -16.47 23.70 -27.73
CA GLU A 202 -16.89 23.49 -26.34
C GLU A 202 -16.36 22.13 -25.78
N PHE A 203 -16.31 21.10 -26.62
CA PHE A 203 -15.70 19.82 -26.24
C PHE A 203 -14.19 19.94 -26.07
N ASP A 204 -13.50 20.65 -26.96
CA ASP A 204 -12.05 20.87 -26.84
C ASP A 204 -11.72 21.67 -25.57
N ASP A 205 -12.55 22.64 -25.21
CA ASP A 205 -12.40 23.42 -23.97
C ASP A 205 -12.69 22.57 -22.74
N PHE A 206 -13.72 21.73 -22.78
CA PHE A 206 -13.99 20.75 -21.74
C PHE A 206 -12.82 19.78 -21.57
N GLU A 207 -12.32 19.20 -22.65
CA GLU A 207 -11.16 18.29 -22.61
C GLU A 207 -9.92 18.97 -22.03
N ARG A 208 -9.61 20.19 -22.46
CA ARG A 208 -8.48 20.98 -21.91
C ARG A 208 -8.65 21.26 -20.43
N ALA A 209 -9.87 21.55 -19.97
CA ALA A 209 -10.16 21.85 -18.57
C ALA A 209 -10.14 20.61 -17.65
N VAL A 210 -10.44 19.43 -18.20
CA VAL A 210 -10.58 18.17 -17.44
C VAL A 210 -9.35 17.28 -17.63
N SER A 211 -8.65 17.39 -18.75
CA SER A 211 -7.41 16.65 -19.00
C SER A 211 -6.35 17.01 -17.95
N PRO A 212 -5.62 16.04 -17.40
CA PRO A 212 -4.47 16.33 -16.57
C PRO A 212 -3.48 17.15 -17.39
N SER A 213 -3.37 18.44 -17.09
CA SER A 213 -2.68 19.44 -17.89
C SER A 213 -1.27 18.98 -18.29
N GLY A 214 -1.03 18.78 -19.60
CA GLY A 214 0.27 18.83 -20.28
C GLY A 214 1.45 18.16 -19.56
N GLY A 215 1.40 16.86 -19.29
CA GLY A 215 2.54 16.13 -18.70
C GLY A 215 2.81 16.40 -17.23
N ARG A 216 2.08 17.30 -16.55
CA ARG A 216 2.15 17.50 -15.11
C ARG A 216 1.36 16.42 -14.39
N THR A 217 2.01 15.73 -13.46
CA THR A 217 1.33 14.78 -12.56
C THR A 217 0.25 15.50 -11.76
N PRO A 218 -1.00 14.99 -11.75
CA PRO A 218 -2.08 15.62 -11.00
C PRO A 218 -1.70 15.80 -9.52
N GLY A 219 -1.94 16.99 -8.97
CA GLY A 219 -1.65 17.32 -7.57
C GLY A 219 -2.46 16.43 -6.60
N ALA A 220 -2.09 16.43 -5.31
CA ALA A 220 -2.85 15.68 -4.30
C ALA A 220 -4.32 16.13 -4.24
N LEU A 221 -4.58 17.44 -4.40
CA LEU A 221 -5.92 18.01 -4.45
C LEU A 221 -6.73 17.54 -5.68
N ASP A 222 -6.07 17.34 -6.83
CA ASP A 222 -6.71 16.78 -8.02
C ASP A 222 -7.18 15.33 -7.82
N LEU A 223 -6.51 14.58 -6.95
CA LEU A 223 -6.91 13.22 -6.60
C LEU A 223 -8.21 13.19 -5.79
N PHE A 224 -8.40 14.15 -4.89
CA PHE A 224 -9.58 14.23 -4.03
C PHE A 224 -10.76 14.93 -4.71
N PHE A 225 -10.52 16.08 -5.32
CA PHE A 225 -11.59 16.94 -5.87
C PHE A 225 -11.82 16.78 -7.36
N GLY A 226 -11.04 15.98 -8.00
CA GLY A 226 -11.07 15.93 -9.44
C GLY A 226 -12.33 15.27 -10.02
N GLU A 227 -12.98 14.34 -9.33
CA GLU A 227 -14.28 13.80 -9.77
C GLU A 227 -15.36 14.89 -9.70
N LEU A 228 -15.35 15.69 -8.63
CA LEU A 228 -16.20 16.85 -8.50
C LEU A 228 -15.96 17.86 -9.62
N ARG A 229 -14.70 18.12 -9.96
CA ARG A 229 -14.32 19.02 -11.07
C ARG A 229 -14.89 18.53 -12.41
N VAL A 230 -14.76 17.24 -12.73
CA VAL A 230 -15.36 16.68 -13.95
C VAL A 230 -16.85 16.86 -13.98
N ARG A 231 -17.53 16.53 -12.90
CA ARG A 231 -18.99 16.67 -12.78
C ARG A 231 -19.43 18.13 -12.93
N THR A 232 -18.73 19.06 -12.28
CA THR A 232 -19.02 20.51 -12.37
C THR A 232 -18.80 21.01 -13.78
N ARG A 233 -17.69 20.65 -14.44
CA ARG A 233 -17.40 21.04 -15.82
C ARG A 233 -18.40 20.43 -16.80
N LEU A 234 -18.86 19.21 -16.57
CA LEU A 234 -19.89 18.57 -17.38
C LEU A 234 -21.24 19.28 -17.24
N MET A 235 -21.61 19.71 -16.04
CA MET A 235 -22.80 20.53 -15.82
C MET A 235 -22.71 21.89 -16.55
N LEU A 236 -21.56 22.53 -16.50
CA LEU A 236 -21.31 23.80 -17.18
C LEU A 236 -21.39 23.62 -18.72
N LEU A 237 -20.76 22.58 -19.24
CA LEU A 237 -20.86 22.22 -20.67
C LEU A 237 -22.31 22.04 -21.11
N ARG A 238 -23.10 21.22 -20.40
CA ARG A 238 -24.52 21.02 -20.70
C ARG A 238 -25.33 22.30 -20.63
N ARG A 239 -25.02 23.19 -19.67
CA ARG A 239 -25.70 24.47 -19.52
C ARG A 239 -25.36 25.43 -20.68
N HIS A 240 -24.08 25.48 -21.07
CA HIS A 240 -23.63 26.33 -22.16
C HIS A 240 -24.18 25.88 -23.53
N LEU A 241 -24.15 24.58 -23.83
CA LEU A 241 -24.76 24.04 -25.04
C LEU A 241 -26.26 24.37 -25.15
N ARG A 242 -26.99 24.36 -24.00
CA ARG A 242 -28.37 24.78 -23.99
C ARG A 242 -28.57 26.28 -24.26
N SER A 243 -27.67 27.14 -23.77
CA SER A 243 -27.75 28.59 -24.02
C SER A 243 -27.46 28.95 -25.48
N GLU A 244 -26.69 28.13 -26.19
CA GLU A 244 -26.41 28.25 -27.61
C GLU A 244 -27.52 27.66 -28.53
N GLY A 245 -28.64 27.25 -27.94
CA GLY A 245 -29.79 26.69 -28.67
C GLY A 245 -29.57 25.28 -29.22
N VAL A 246 -28.55 24.58 -28.74
CA VAL A 246 -28.23 23.21 -29.16
C VAL A 246 -29.14 22.22 -28.42
N ASP A 247 -29.79 21.30 -29.15
CA ASP A 247 -30.54 20.23 -28.55
C ASP A 247 -29.59 19.23 -27.82
N VAL A 248 -29.46 19.45 -26.50
CA VAL A 248 -28.59 18.60 -25.66
C VAL A 248 -29.16 17.17 -25.61
N ALA A 249 -30.44 16.94 -25.84
CA ALA A 249 -31.02 15.59 -25.86
C ALA A 249 -30.50 14.79 -27.06
N ALA A 250 -30.37 15.43 -28.23
CA ALA A 250 -29.79 14.81 -29.41
C ALA A 250 -28.26 14.51 -29.23
N LEU A 251 -27.57 15.31 -28.42
CA LEU A 251 -26.14 15.13 -28.14
C LEU A 251 -25.81 14.35 -26.88
N THR A 252 -26.82 13.80 -26.17
CA THR A 252 -26.61 13.09 -24.88
C THR A 252 -25.56 12.00 -25.01
N GLY A 253 -25.58 11.19 -26.07
CA GLY A 253 -24.63 10.13 -26.30
C GLY A 253 -23.18 10.62 -26.46
N VAL A 254 -22.97 11.77 -27.09
CA VAL A 254 -21.63 12.36 -27.27
C VAL A 254 -21.12 12.96 -25.97
N VAL A 255 -21.97 13.67 -25.22
CA VAL A 255 -21.65 14.24 -23.91
C VAL A 255 -21.30 13.16 -22.91
N ASP A 256 -22.03 12.04 -22.91
CA ASP A 256 -21.78 10.92 -22.01
C ASP A 256 -20.46 10.20 -22.34
N ARG A 257 -20.14 10.05 -23.64
CA ARG A 257 -18.82 9.51 -24.08
C ARG A 257 -17.67 10.41 -23.71
N ALA A 258 -17.82 11.74 -23.85
CA ALA A 258 -16.79 12.70 -23.42
C ALA A 258 -16.56 12.62 -21.90
N ALA A 259 -17.65 12.48 -21.11
CA ALA A 259 -17.56 12.28 -19.68
C ALA A 259 -16.87 10.96 -19.31
N GLU A 260 -17.22 9.88 -19.99
CA GLU A 260 -16.58 8.57 -19.80
C GLU A 260 -15.09 8.63 -20.12
N ARG A 261 -14.72 9.24 -21.25
CA ARG A 261 -13.31 9.45 -21.62
C ARG A 261 -12.55 10.24 -20.57
N ALA A 262 -13.11 11.35 -20.08
CA ALA A 262 -12.51 12.16 -19.05
C ALA A 262 -12.29 11.37 -17.75
N MET A 263 -13.23 10.53 -17.33
CA MET A 263 -13.10 9.66 -16.17
C MET A 263 -12.05 8.57 -16.38
N LEU A 264 -11.98 7.96 -17.56
CA LEU A 264 -10.98 6.95 -17.91
C LEU A 264 -9.57 7.54 -17.93
N ALA A 265 -9.38 8.69 -18.57
CA ALA A 265 -8.10 9.40 -18.60
C ALA A 265 -7.59 9.71 -17.19
N ARG A 266 -8.47 10.10 -16.30
CA ARG A 266 -8.14 10.33 -14.88
C ARG A 266 -7.80 9.05 -14.14
N ARG A 267 -8.56 7.96 -14.34
CA ARG A 267 -8.21 6.65 -13.76
C ARG A 267 -6.82 6.23 -14.19
N LEU A 268 -6.50 6.42 -15.48
CA LEU A 268 -5.18 6.11 -16.01
C LEU A 268 -4.08 6.95 -15.35
N ALA A 269 -4.25 8.27 -15.29
CA ALA A 269 -3.30 9.17 -14.63
C ALA A 269 -3.10 8.82 -13.14
N HIS A 270 -4.19 8.46 -12.44
CA HIS A 270 -4.12 8.01 -11.04
C HIS A 270 -3.32 6.71 -10.91
N LEU A 271 -3.56 5.74 -11.80
CA LEU A 271 -2.84 4.46 -11.82
C LEU A 271 -1.35 4.65 -12.10
N GLN A 272 -1.01 5.47 -13.12
CA GLN A 272 0.37 5.79 -13.47
C GLN A 272 1.10 6.43 -12.29
N ARG A 273 0.47 7.40 -11.63
CA ARG A 273 1.05 8.06 -10.45
C ARG A 273 1.26 7.10 -9.29
N THR A 274 0.26 6.27 -8.98
CA THR A 274 0.38 5.30 -7.88
C THR A 274 1.51 4.30 -8.17
N ARG A 275 1.63 3.84 -9.41
CA ARG A 275 2.73 2.97 -9.86
C ARG A 275 4.08 3.66 -9.74
N HIS A 276 4.19 4.93 -10.14
CA HIS A 276 5.41 5.72 -10.01
C HIS A 276 5.82 5.90 -8.55
N LEU A 277 4.88 6.31 -7.68
CA LEU A 277 5.14 6.46 -6.24
C LEU A 277 5.55 5.13 -5.58
N PHE A 278 4.93 4.03 -6.00
CA PHE A 278 5.30 2.69 -5.54
C PHE A 278 6.71 2.29 -6.00
N GLY A 279 7.10 2.68 -7.22
CA GLY A 279 8.46 2.53 -7.73
C GLY A 279 9.48 3.32 -6.89
N LEU A 280 9.21 4.60 -6.62
CA LEU A 280 10.05 5.45 -5.76
C LEU A 280 10.16 4.87 -4.34
N TRP A 281 9.05 4.42 -3.76
CA TRP A 281 9.08 3.76 -2.45
C TRP A 281 10.03 2.55 -2.43
N HIS A 282 10.05 1.73 -3.47
CA HIS A 282 10.98 0.60 -3.56
C HIS A 282 12.45 1.05 -3.59
N VAL A 283 12.74 2.18 -4.25
CA VAL A 283 14.10 2.75 -4.34
C VAL A 283 14.61 3.16 -2.96
N PHE A 284 13.76 3.62 -2.06
CA PHE A 284 14.14 3.98 -0.69
C PHE A 284 14.09 2.79 0.26
N HIS A 285 13.02 2.01 0.23
CA HIS A 285 12.79 0.93 1.20
C HIS A 285 13.89 -0.15 1.12
N ARG A 286 14.27 -0.59 -0.08
CA ARG A 286 15.23 -1.70 -0.24
C ARG A 286 16.64 -1.40 0.28
N PRO A 287 17.27 -0.26 -0.05
CA PRO A 287 18.60 0.07 0.49
C PRO A 287 18.61 0.17 2.02
N LEU A 288 17.54 0.74 2.62
CA LEU A 288 17.40 0.82 4.07
C LEU A 288 17.33 -0.59 4.69
N VAL A 289 16.63 -1.52 4.06
CA VAL A 289 16.56 -2.93 4.50
C VAL A 289 17.96 -3.58 4.42
N TYR A 290 18.70 -3.39 3.33
CA TYR A 290 20.05 -3.96 3.21
C TYR A 290 21.00 -3.40 4.26
N ALA A 291 21.00 -2.09 4.45
CA ALA A 291 21.82 -1.44 5.50
C ALA A 291 21.45 -1.97 6.89
N LEU A 292 20.15 -2.13 7.17
CA LEU A 292 19.66 -2.69 8.42
C LEU A 292 20.19 -4.10 8.66
N PHE A 293 20.08 -5.01 7.68
CA PHE A 293 20.60 -6.38 7.85
C PHE A 293 22.12 -6.44 8.03
N VAL A 294 22.88 -5.54 7.39
CA VAL A 294 24.33 -5.43 7.63
C VAL A 294 24.61 -5.03 9.08
N ILE A 295 23.93 -4.00 9.59
CA ILE A 295 24.11 -3.55 10.97
C ILE A 295 23.68 -4.64 11.97
N VAL A 296 22.55 -5.32 11.72
CA VAL A 296 22.11 -6.44 12.58
C VAL A 296 23.11 -7.58 12.57
N ALA A 297 23.66 -7.96 11.42
CA ALA A 297 24.67 -9.01 11.31
C ALA A 297 25.94 -8.63 12.08
N LEU A 298 26.41 -7.39 11.97
CA LEU A 298 27.55 -6.89 12.74
C LEU A 298 27.26 -6.89 14.24
N HIS A 299 26.06 -6.42 14.64
CA HIS A 299 25.66 -6.40 16.05
C HIS A 299 25.64 -7.81 16.66
N VAL A 300 24.99 -8.75 15.97
CA VAL A 300 24.91 -10.15 16.42
C VAL A 300 26.31 -10.78 16.44
N GLY A 301 27.13 -10.54 15.40
CA GLY A 301 28.51 -11.05 15.36
C GLY A 301 29.37 -10.54 16.52
N ILE A 302 29.28 -9.26 16.84
CA ILE A 302 29.96 -8.66 17.99
C ILE A 302 29.46 -9.25 19.30
N ALA A 303 28.12 -9.40 19.45
CA ALA A 303 27.54 -9.98 20.67
C ALA A 303 27.99 -11.43 20.90
N LEU A 304 28.07 -12.23 19.84
CA LEU A 304 28.58 -13.61 19.91
C LEU A 304 30.08 -13.64 20.24
N TYR A 305 30.88 -12.79 19.59
CA TYR A 305 32.34 -12.76 19.80
C TYR A 305 32.70 -12.40 21.24
N PHE A 306 32.01 -11.42 21.84
CA PHE A 306 32.27 -11.01 23.23
C PHE A 306 31.51 -11.85 24.29
N GLY A 307 30.79 -12.91 23.90
CA GLY A 307 30.09 -13.80 24.81
C GLY A 307 28.84 -13.19 25.47
N TYR A 308 28.35 -12.03 25.00
CA TYR A 308 27.13 -11.40 25.54
C TYR A 308 25.84 -12.20 25.22
N ALA A 309 25.94 -13.17 24.32
CA ALA A 309 24.83 -14.04 23.93
C ALA A 309 24.84 -15.40 24.65
N SER A 310 25.72 -15.63 25.62
CA SER A 310 25.70 -16.84 26.44
C SER A 310 24.54 -16.74 27.44
N LEU A 311 23.61 -17.70 27.35
CA LEU A 311 22.65 -17.99 28.41
C LEU A 311 23.43 -18.64 29.56
N GLY A 312 24.21 -17.85 30.32
CA GLY A 312 24.93 -18.32 31.47
C GLY A 312 24.04 -18.54 32.66
#